data_b0993a575d18e46c9a3a5045e14cb94a
#
_entry.id   b0993a575d18e46c9a3a5045e14cb94a
#
_cell.length_a   1.000
_cell.length_b   1.000
_cell.length_c   1.000
_cell.angle_alpha   90.00
_cell.angle_beta   90.00
_cell.angle_gamma   90.00
#
_symmetry.space_group_name_H-M   'P 1'
#
loop_
_entity.id
_entity.type
_entity.pdbx_description
1 polymer ?
#
loop_
_entity_poly.entity_id
_entity_poly.type
_entity_poly.pdbx_seq_one_letter_code
_entity_poly.pdbx_strand_id
1 'polypeptide(L)'
;NDNVEPTVTSASDQTTTFIQTISPTAIEISKTYDLYASVLLAQAILESSSGQSDLSKAPNYNLFGIKGEYKGKSVQMPTLEDDGKGNMTQIQAPFRAYPNYSASLYDYAELVSSQKYASVWKSNTSSYKDATAALTGLYATDTAYASKLNQIIETYSLDAYDK
;
A
#
# COMPACT_ATOMS: atom_id res chain seq x y z
N ASN A 1 5.89 15.97 13.98
CA ASN A 1 5.87 15.51 13.82
C ASN A 1 5.85 14.64 13.28
N ASP A 2 5.68 14.33 13.21
CA ASP A 2 5.40 13.54 12.61
C ASP A 2 6.19 12.88 11.72
N ASN A 3 7.35 12.75 11.91
CA ASN A 3 8.28 11.96 11.19
C ASN A 3 8.26 10.51 11.62
N VAL A 4 7.48 10.21 12.57
CA VAL A 4 7.27 8.83 13.01
C VAL A 4 6.16 8.25 12.17
N GLU A 5 6.44 7.13 11.51
CA GLU A 5 5.43 6.46 10.73
C GLU A 5 4.32 5.98 11.65
N PRO A 6 3.06 6.24 11.30
CA PRO A 6 1.97 5.87 12.18
C PRO A 6 1.90 4.37 12.40
N THR A 7 1.57 3.98 13.61
CA THR A 7 1.31 2.60 13.98
C THR A 7 -0.17 2.49 14.31
N VAL A 8 -0.86 1.57 13.65
CA VAL A 8 -2.29 1.36 13.89
C VAL A 8 -2.41 0.35 15.02
N THR A 9 -2.81 0.81 16.21
CA THR A 9 -2.95 -0.04 17.39
C THR A 9 -4.40 -0.24 17.80
N SER A 10 -5.31 0.60 17.31
CA SER A 10 -6.74 0.51 17.60
C SER A 10 -7.51 1.01 16.39
N ALA A 11 -8.75 0.56 16.27
CA ALA A 11 -9.61 0.96 15.16
C ALA A 11 -9.96 2.45 15.28
N SER A 12 -10.10 3.10 14.12
CA SER A 12 -10.55 4.48 14.03
C SER A 12 -11.68 4.59 13.01
N ASP A 13 -12.55 5.58 13.22
CA ASP A 13 -13.65 5.82 12.28
C ASP A 13 -13.16 6.24 10.90
N GLN A 14 -12.07 7.01 10.88
CA GLN A 14 -11.49 7.48 9.63
C GLN A 14 -10.99 6.31 8.78
N THR A 15 -10.28 5.38 9.39
CA THR A 15 -9.80 4.20 8.69
C THR A 15 -10.95 3.30 8.28
N THR A 16 -11.97 3.14 9.14
CA THR A 16 -13.14 2.34 8.81
C THR A 16 -13.85 2.91 7.58
N THR A 17 -14.00 4.23 7.51
CA THR A 17 -14.63 4.87 6.36
C THR A 17 -13.79 4.66 5.09
N PHE A 18 -12.47 4.77 5.22
CA PHE A 18 -11.57 4.53 4.09
C PHE A 18 -11.70 3.10 3.57
N ILE A 19 -11.74 2.12 4.48
CA ILE A 19 -11.94 0.72 4.12
C ILE A 19 -13.25 0.54 3.36
N GLN A 20 -14.33 1.15 3.84
CA GLN A 20 -15.63 1.05 3.17
C GLN A 20 -15.57 1.61 1.75
N THR A 21 -14.79 2.66 1.56
CA THR A 21 -14.66 3.30 0.25
C THR A 21 -13.94 2.40 -0.75
N ILE A 22 -12.86 1.72 -0.34
CA ILE A 22 -12.02 1.00 -1.30
C ILE A 22 -12.20 -0.51 -1.30
N SER A 23 -12.87 -1.09 -0.29
CA SER A 23 -12.98 -2.54 -0.19
C SER A 23 -13.72 -3.21 -1.34
N PRO A 24 -14.79 -2.62 -1.92
CA PRO A 24 -15.42 -3.29 -3.06
C PRO A 24 -14.45 -3.52 -4.22
N THR A 25 -13.64 -2.52 -4.55
CA THR A 25 -12.64 -2.65 -5.60
C THR A 25 -11.53 -3.62 -5.20
N ALA A 26 -11.10 -3.57 -3.93
CA ALA A 26 -10.06 -4.49 -3.44
C ALA A 26 -10.49 -5.95 -3.53
N ILE A 27 -11.75 -6.24 -3.21
CA ILE A 27 -12.29 -7.60 -3.32
C ILE A 27 -12.29 -8.05 -4.77
N GLU A 28 -12.72 -7.19 -5.68
CA GLU A 28 -12.74 -7.49 -7.11
C GLU A 28 -11.34 -7.80 -7.62
N ILE A 29 -10.37 -6.96 -7.26
CA ILE A 29 -8.97 -7.13 -7.64
C ILE A 29 -8.42 -8.46 -7.11
N SER A 30 -8.71 -8.78 -5.85
CA SER A 30 -8.16 -9.99 -5.23
C SER A 30 -8.54 -11.24 -6.00
N LYS A 31 -9.73 -11.27 -6.57
CA LYS A 31 -10.20 -12.42 -7.34
C LYS A 31 -9.54 -12.51 -8.71
N THR A 32 -9.30 -11.35 -9.33
CA THR A 32 -8.74 -11.30 -10.68
C THR A 32 -7.23 -11.50 -10.69
N TYR A 33 -6.54 -10.97 -9.68
CA TYR A 33 -5.08 -10.88 -9.66
C TYR A 33 -4.40 -11.85 -8.69
N ASP A 34 -5.13 -12.76 -8.09
CA ASP A 34 -4.56 -13.76 -7.17
C ASP A 34 -3.86 -13.12 -5.96
N LEU A 35 -4.53 -12.14 -5.35
CA LEU A 35 -4.00 -11.40 -4.22
C LEU A 35 -4.93 -11.51 -3.02
N TYR A 36 -4.37 -11.28 -1.82
CA TYR A 36 -5.19 -11.15 -0.61
C TYR A 36 -5.76 -9.74 -0.56
N ALA A 37 -7.08 -9.61 -0.50
CA ALA A 37 -7.73 -8.32 -0.31
C ALA A 37 -7.25 -7.67 0.99
N SER A 38 -7.04 -8.47 2.04
CA SER A 38 -6.55 -7.98 3.33
C SER A 38 -5.21 -7.28 3.21
N VAL A 39 -4.29 -7.86 2.45
CA VAL A 39 -2.94 -7.31 2.30
C VAL A 39 -2.98 -6.02 1.48
N LEU A 40 -3.74 -6.02 0.40
CA LEU A 40 -3.91 -4.83 -0.42
C LEU A 40 -4.50 -3.68 0.39
N LEU A 41 -5.54 -3.97 1.17
CA LEU A 41 -6.18 -2.97 2.01
C LEU A 41 -5.22 -2.44 3.08
N ALA A 42 -4.47 -3.33 3.73
CA ALA A 42 -3.52 -2.94 4.76
C ALA A 42 -2.43 -2.05 4.19
N GLN A 43 -1.92 -2.37 3.00
CA GLN A 43 -0.92 -1.53 2.35
C GLN A 43 -1.47 -0.15 2.00
N ALA A 44 -2.69 -0.10 1.47
CA ALA A 44 -3.32 1.19 1.15
C ALA A 44 -3.49 2.04 2.41
N ILE A 45 -3.92 1.42 3.51
CA ILE A 45 -4.09 2.13 4.79
C ILE A 45 -2.76 2.68 5.28
N LEU A 46 -1.73 1.84 5.30
CA LEU A 46 -0.43 2.23 5.82
C LEU A 46 0.24 3.30 4.95
N GLU A 47 0.27 3.09 3.64
CA GLU A 47 1.00 3.97 2.72
C GLU A 47 0.34 5.33 2.55
N SER A 48 -0.99 5.41 2.69
CA SER A 48 -1.73 6.65 2.45
C SER A 48 -2.20 7.32 3.73
N SER A 49 -1.87 6.76 4.90
CA SER A 49 -2.44 7.21 6.17
C SER A 49 -3.96 7.25 6.10
N SER A 50 -4.54 6.15 5.67
CA SER A 50 -6.00 5.99 5.50
C SER A 50 -6.59 7.03 4.55
N GLY A 51 -5.84 7.35 3.49
CA GLY A 51 -6.30 8.29 2.47
C GLY A 51 -6.10 9.75 2.84
N GLN A 52 -5.34 10.04 3.92
CA GLN A 52 -5.17 11.41 4.41
C GLN A 52 -3.89 12.08 3.92
N SER A 53 -2.92 11.32 3.38
CA SER A 53 -1.68 11.93 2.89
C SER A 53 -1.95 12.81 1.69
N ASP A 54 -1.11 13.82 1.48
CA ASP A 54 -1.27 14.73 0.33
C ASP A 54 -1.24 13.97 -0.99
N LEU A 55 -0.35 12.98 -1.11
CA LEU A 55 -0.23 12.20 -2.33
C LEU A 55 -1.48 11.38 -2.62
N SER A 56 -2.18 10.92 -1.59
CA SER A 56 -3.35 10.05 -1.76
C SER A 56 -4.65 10.81 -2.01
N LYS A 57 -4.65 12.12 -1.82
CA LYS A 57 -5.86 12.93 -2.03
C LYS A 57 -5.93 13.42 -3.47
N ALA A 58 -7.10 13.98 -3.82
CA ALA A 58 -7.26 14.64 -5.11
C ALA A 58 -6.20 15.72 -5.25
N PRO A 59 -5.64 15.94 -6.43
CA PRO A 59 -5.95 15.29 -7.70
C PRO A 59 -5.09 14.07 -8.00
N ASN A 60 -4.28 13.59 -7.07
CA ASN A 60 -3.25 12.58 -7.36
C ASN A 60 -3.67 11.15 -7.03
N TYR A 61 -4.48 10.94 -6.01
CA TYR A 61 -5.08 9.65 -5.64
C TYR A 61 -4.10 8.46 -5.58
N ASN A 62 -2.84 8.70 -5.28
CA ASN A 62 -1.83 7.63 -5.19
C ASN A 62 -1.86 7.05 -3.77
N LEU A 63 -2.45 5.87 -3.64
CA LEU A 63 -2.68 5.23 -2.35
C LEU A 63 -1.49 4.42 -1.85
N PHE A 64 -0.53 4.09 -2.71
CA PHE A 64 0.53 3.14 -2.36
C PHE A 64 1.92 3.74 -2.43
N GLY A 65 2.03 5.03 -2.70
CA GLY A 65 3.34 5.68 -2.80
C GLY A 65 4.16 5.21 -3.98
N ILE A 66 3.52 4.89 -5.09
CA ILE A 66 4.21 4.34 -6.26
C ILE A 66 4.87 5.47 -7.05
N LYS A 67 6.18 5.37 -7.26
CA LYS A 67 6.95 6.33 -8.02
C LYS A 67 6.78 6.11 -9.52
N GLY A 68 6.99 7.17 -10.29
CA GLY A 68 6.97 7.10 -11.74
C GLY A 68 5.81 7.87 -12.34
N GLU A 69 5.28 7.37 -13.46
CA GLU A 69 4.18 7.99 -14.18
C GLU A 69 3.06 6.99 -14.40
N TYR A 70 1.83 7.47 -14.39
CA TYR A 70 0.67 6.70 -14.76
C TYR A 70 0.07 7.37 -15.99
N LYS A 71 0.17 6.71 -17.15
CA LYS A 71 -0.31 7.25 -18.44
C LYS A 71 0.20 8.68 -18.68
N GLY A 72 1.49 8.87 -18.37
CA GLY A 72 2.14 10.16 -18.56
C GLY A 72 1.90 11.17 -17.46
N LYS A 73 1.22 10.80 -16.36
CA LYS A 73 0.89 11.73 -15.28
C LYS A 73 1.71 11.42 -14.04
N SER A 74 2.32 12.46 -13.48
CA SER A 74 3.08 12.35 -12.24
C SER A 74 2.99 13.65 -11.46
N VAL A 75 3.39 13.58 -10.19
CA VAL A 75 3.48 14.74 -9.31
C VAL A 75 4.81 14.65 -8.57
N GLN A 76 5.50 15.78 -8.42
CA GLN A 76 6.74 15.83 -7.65
C GLN A 76 6.40 15.95 -6.18
N MET A 77 6.95 15.06 -5.39
CA MET A 77 6.76 15.05 -3.94
C MET A 77 8.07 14.80 -3.25
N PRO A 78 8.27 15.36 -2.03
CA PRO A 78 9.48 15.07 -1.27
C PRO A 78 9.50 13.64 -0.78
N THR A 79 10.67 13.03 -0.79
CA THR A 79 10.90 11.71 -0.24
C THR A 79 12.27 11.67 0.40
N LEU A 80 12.47 10.77 1.36
CA LEU A 80 13.75 10.59 2.01
C LEU A 80 14.51 9.47 1.32
N GLU A 81 15.78 9.74 0.97
CA GLU A 81 16.62 8.74 0.33
C GLU A 81 17.93 8.65 1.07
N ASP A 82 18.47 7.43 1.16
CA ASP A 82 19.79 7.18 1.75
C ASP A 82 20.84 7.61 0.72
N ASP A 83 21.85 8.36 1.19
CA ASP A 83 22.93 8.84 0.32
C ASP A 83 24.00 7.78 0.08
N GLY A 84 23.79 6.55 0.56
CA GLY A 84 24.77 5.47 0.45
C GLY A 84 25.81 5.49 1.58
N LYS A 85 25.70 6.45 2.49
CA LYS A 85 26.64 6.62 3.62
C LYS A 85 25.90 6.59 4.95
N GLY A 86 24.66 6.16 4.95
CA GLY A 86 23.83 6.09 6.16
C GLY A 86 23.11 7.37 6.51
N ASN A 87 23.23 8.41 5.67
CA ASN A 87 22.52 9.68 5.89
C ASN A 87 21.27 9.73 5.03
N MET A 88 20.16 10.21 5.62
CA MET A 88 18.93 10.40 4.87
C MET A 88 18.86 11.83 4.37
N THR A 89 18.60 11.99 3.08
CA THR A 89 18.43 13.30 2.46
C THR A 89 17.05 13.40 1.85
N GLN A 90 16.46 14.59 1.94
CA GLN A 90 15.18 14.85 1.31
C GLN A 90 15.44 15.25 -0.14
N ILE A 91 14.77 14.53 -1.06
CA ILE A 91 14.84 14.87 -2.49
C ILE A 91 13.41 14.91 -3.03
N GLN A 92 13.26 15.53 -4.19
CA GLN A 92 11.99 15.50 -4.91
C GLN A 92 12.04 14.32 -5.86
N ALA A 93 10.93 13.59 -5.94
CA ALA A 93 10.81 12.45 -6.83
C ALA A 93 9.44 12.45 -7.50
N PRO A 94 9.34 11.92 -8.72
CA PRO A 94 8.04 11.79 -9.37
C PRO A 94 7.27 10.61 -8.78
N PHE A 95 6.00 10.86 -8.48
CA PHE A 95 5.06 9.83 -8.03
C PHE A 95 3.91 9.78 -9.03
N ARG A 96 3.36 8.60 -9.25
CA ARG A 96 2.26 8.42 -10.19
C ARG A 96 1.03 9.18 -9.72
N ALA A 97 0.35 9.84 -10.68
CA ALA A 97 -0.86 10.57 -10.40
C ALA A 97 -2.02 9.90 -11.14
N TYR A 98 -3.09 9.62 -10.40
CA TYR A 98 -4.22 8.84 -10.90
C TYR A 98 -5.49 9.70 -10.94
N PRO A 99 -6.45 9.36 -11.82
CA PRO A 99 -7.70 10.13 -11.90
C PRO A 99 -8.68 9.81 -10.76
N ASN A 100 -8.49 8.68 -10.07
CA ASN A 100 -9.37 8.25 -8.97
C ASN A 100 -8.71 7.12 -8.20
N TYR A 101 -9.34 6.71 -7.09
CA TYR A 101 -8.82 5.62 -6.27
C TYR A 101 -8.78 4.29 -7.03
N SER A 102 -9.80 4.03 -7.83
CA SER A 102 -9.89 2.77 -8.57
C SER A 102 -8.66 2.57 -9.46
N ALA A 103 -8.24 3.62 -10.17
CA ALA A 103 -7.06 3.55 -11.04
C ALA A 103 -5.80 3.21 -10.22
N SER A 104 -5.65 3.81 -9.04
CA SER A 104 -4.53 3.53 -8.16
C SER A 104 -4.52 2.06 -7.73
N LEU A 105 -5.68 1.55 -7.33
CA LEU A 105 -5.81 0.17 -6.87
C LEU A 105 -5.48 -0.83 -7.99
N TYR A 106 -6.00 -0.61 -9.19
CA TYR A 106 -5.71 -1.50 -10.31
C TYR A 106 -4.26 -1.41 -10.77
N ASP A 107 -3.66 -0.21 -10.71
CA ASP A 107 -2.25 -0.07 -11.08
C ASP A 107 -1.34 -0.79 -10.08
N TYR A 108 -1.69 -0.74 -8.79
CA TYR A 108 -0.99 -1.53 -7.78
C TYR A 108 -1.06 -3.02 -8.12
N ALA A 109 -2.26 -3.51 -8.50
CA ALA A 109 -2.44 -4.91 -8.84
C ALA A 109 -1.56 -5.31 -10.03
N GLU A 110 -1.47 -4.44 -11.04
CA GLU A 110 -0.59 -4.68 -12.18
C GLU A 110 0.87 -4.74 -11.76
N LEU A 111 1.28 -3.84 -10.87
CA LEU A 111 2.66 -3.80 -10.38
C LEU A 111 3.04 -5.11 -9.70
N VAL A 112 2.21 -5.59 -8.77
CA VAL A 112 2.53 -6.78 -8.00
C VAL A 112 2.23 -8.08 -8.75
N SER A 113 1.69 -7.98 -9.95
CA SER A 113 1.49 -9.12 -10.84
C SER A 113 2.77 -9.48 -11.61
N SER A 114 3.81 -8.66 -11.52
CA SER A 114 5.08 -9.00 -12.15
C SER A 114 5.75 -10.16 -11.41
N GLN A 115 6.56 -10.94 -12.12
CA GLN A 115 7.16 -12.16 -11.59
C GLN A 115 7.99 -11.91 -10.34
N LYS A 116 8.55 -10.74 -10.22
CA LYS A 116 9.33 -10.33 -9.04
C LYS A 116 8.52 -10.44 -7.74
N TYR A 117 7.19 -10.32 -7.82
CA TYR A 117 6.29 -10.39 -6.67
C TYR A 117 5.58 -11.75 -6.53
N ALA A 118 6.04 -12.78 -7.24
CA ALA A 118 5.36 -14.08 -7.25
C ALA A 118 5.19 -14.67 -5.84
N SER A 119 6.12 -14.41 -4.93
CA SER A 119 6.05 -14.93 -3.56
C SER A 119 4.93 -14.26 -2.73
N VAL A 120 4.33 -13.20 -3.23
CA VAL A 120 3.23 -12.48 -2.55
C VAL A 120 1.87 -13.04 -2.97
N TRP A 121 1.79 -13.72 -4.10
CA TRP A 121 0.50 -14.14 -4.68
C TRP A 121 -0.18 -15.18 -3.80
N LYS A 122 -1.51 -15.09 -3.72
CA LYS A 122 -2.30 -15.94 -2.85
C LYS A 122 -2.06 -17.43 -3.11
N SER A 123 -1.99 -17.83 -4.37
CA SER A 123 -1.77 -19.23 -4.76
C SER A 123 -0.39 -19.76 -4.36
N ASN A 124 0.56 -18.89 -4.08
CA ASN A 124 1.92 -19.27 -3.68
C ASN A 124 2.16 -19.16 -2.16
N THR A 125 1.09 -18.96 -1.41
CA THR A 125 1.18 -18.71 0.04
C THR A 125 0.17 -19.58 0.77
N SER A 126 0.40 -19.78 2.09
CA SER A 126 -0.53 -20.52 2.95
C SER A 126 -1.51 -19.57 3.64
N SER A 127 -1.09 -18.34 3.89
CA SER A 127 -1.95 -17.34 4.53
C SER A 127 -1.45 -15.94 4.16
N TYR A 128 -2.25 -14.92 4.51
CA TYR A 128 -1.83 -13.53 4.26
C TYR A 128 -0.50 -13.21 4.95
N LYS A 129 -0.17 -13.91 6.04
CA LYS A 129 1.09 -13.65 6.75
C LYS A 129 2.31 -14.01 5.92
N ASP A 130 2.20 -15.00 5.06
CA ASP A 130 3.27 -15.31 4.11
C ASP A 130 3.43 -14.18 3.11
N ALA A 131 2.33 -13.61 2.66
CA ALA A 131 2.36 -12.50 1.70
C ALA A 131 2.98 -11.24 2.32
N THR A 132 2.59 -10.88 3.54
CA THR A 132 3.18 -9.71 4.19
C THR A 132 4.66 -9.90 4.47
N ALA A 133 5.05 -11.12 4.87
CA ALA A 133 6.47 -11.43 5.06
C ALA A 133 7.25 -11.26 3.75
N ALA A 134 6.68 -11.72 2.63
CA ALA A 134 7.33 -11.61 1.33
C ALA A 134 7.48 -10.15 0.88
N LEU A 135 6.55 -9.28 1.26
CA LEU A 135 6.63 -7.85 0.90
C LEU A 135 7.75 -7.12 1.63
N THR A 136 8.17 -7.63 2.79
CA THR A 136 9.27 -7.03 3.55
C THR A 136 10.58 -7.20 2.79
N GLY A 137 11.23 -6.09 2.49
CA GLY A 137 12.46 -6.08 1.70
C GLY A 137 12.21 -6.06 0.20
N LEU A 138 11.03 -6.45 -0.24
CA LEU A 138 10.68 -6.48 -1.66
C LEU A 138 9.92 -5.22 -2.07
N TYR A 139 8.88 -4.87 -1.31
CA TYR A 139 8.08 -3.68 -1.55
C TYR A 139 8.59 -2.49 -0.74
N ALA A 140 8.97 -2.73 0.50
CA ALA A 140 9.46 -1.70 1.42
C ALA A 140 10.68 -2.22 2.16
N THR A 141 11.62 -1.32 2.46
CA THR A 141 12.86 -1.68 3.14
C THR A 141 12.71 -1.76 4.66
N ASP A 142 11.59 -1.28 5.20
CA ASP A 142 11.30 -1.31 6.64
C ASP A 142 11.25 -2.76 7.12
N THR A 143 12.14 -3.14 8.02
CA THR A 143 12.19 -4.52 8.53
C THR A 143 10.95 -4.89 9.34
N ALA A 144 10.17 -3.92 9.79
CA ALA A 144 8.92 -4.14 10.53
C ALA A 144 7.69 -4.09 9.62
N TYR A 145 7.88 -4.08 8.30
CA TYR A 145 6.78 -3.89 7.37
C TYR A 145 5.68 -4.94 7.55
N ALA A 146 6.06 -6.21 7.60
CA ALA A 146 5.09 -7.30 7.77
C ALA A 146 4.30 -7.15 9.08
N SER A 147 4.98 -6.84 10.19
CA SER A 147 4.26 -6.72 11.46
C SER A 147 3.33 -5.52 11.48
N LYS A 148 3.67 -4.43 10.81
CA LYS A 148 2.77 -3.27 10.69
C LYS A 148 1.52 -3.64 9.88
N LEU A 149 1.70 -4.33 8.76
CA LEU A 149 0.58 -4.77 7.95
C LEU A 149 -0.29 -5.77 8.71
N ASN A 150 0.32 -6.75 9.37
CA ASN A 150 -0.42 -7.76 10.12
C ASN A 150 -1.24 -7.12 11.24
N GLN A 151 -0.69 -6.12 11.92
CA GLN A 151 -1.42 -5.42 12.97
C GLN A 151 -2.65 -4.70 12.41
N ILE A 152 -2.52 -4.07 11.25
CA ILE A 152 -3.65 -3.42 10.59
C ILE A 152 -4.71 -4.44 10.22
N ILE A 153 -4.30 -5.57 9.64
CA ILE A 153 -5.23 -6.63 9.26
C ILE A 153 -5.99 -7.14 10.48
N GLU A 154 -5.30 -7.35 11.59
CA GLU A 154 -5.93 -7.83 12.82
C GLU A 154 -6.86 -6.78 13.42
N THR A 155 -6.41 -5.53 13.48
CA THR A 155 -7.21 -4.46 14.09
C THR A 155 -8.54 -4.26 13.39
N TYR A 156 -8.56 -4.37 12.06
CA TYR A 156 -9.77 -4.12 11.27
C TYR A 156 -10.40 -5.40 10.73
N SER A 157 -9.91 -6.57 11.14
CA SER A 157 -10.42 -7.88 10.68
C SER A 157 -10.48 -7.97 9.17
N LEU A 158 -9.44 -7.51 8.51
CA LEU A 158 -9.42 -7.41 7.06
C LEU A 158 -9.38 -8.77 6.37
N ASP A 159 -8.93 -9.82 7.07
CA ASP A 159 -8.90 -11.17 6.50
C ASP A 159 -10.29 -11.71 6.19
N ALA A 160 -11.33 -11.11 6.74
CA ALA A 160 -12.70 -11.45 6.37
C ALA A 160 -12.97 -11.18 4.88
N TYR A 161 -12.25 -10.22 4.29
CA TYR A 161 -12.40 -9.88 2.87
C TYR A 161 -11.72 -10.89 1.95
N ASP A 162 -10.92 -11.81 2.50
CA ASP A 162 -10.19 -12.80 1.71
C ASP A 162 -11.01 -14.03 1.36
N LYS A 163 -12.23 -14.09 1.81
CA LYS A 163 -13.11 -15.26 1.64
C LYS A 163 -13.94 -15.19 0.36
#